data_bd40104a55c767c86c49d9a6941bafd7
#
_entry.id   bd40104a55c767c86c49d9a6941bafd7
#
_cell.length_a   1.000
_cell.length_b   1.000
_cell.length_c   1.000
_cell.angle_alpha   90.00
_cell.angle_beta   90.00
_cell.angle_gamma   90.00
#
_symmetry.space_group_name_H-M   'P 1'
#
loop_
_entity.id
_entity.type
_entity.pdbx_description
1 polymer ?
#
loop_
_entity_poly.entity_id
_entity_poly.type
_entity_poly.pdbx_seq_one_letter_code
_entity_poly.pdbx_strand_id
1 'polypeptide(L)'
;VAVEIDARLADRLPRTISEFDPAAIDRLAVVNADALQVHQLPTPPTMLVANLPYNVSVPVVLHLLAEFDSIHRVLVMVQREVADRLCAEPGSRTYGVPSVKARWFGDVAYAGDVSRTVFWPVPNVDSGLVSVTRTAPPAGVTRDEVFSLIGAAFAQRRKQLKSALSGWLPGHGSVQ
;
A
#
# COMPACT_ATOMS: atom_id res chain seq x y z
N VAL A 1 11.07 -13.39 -3.67
CA VAL A 1 11.52 -12.93 -2.34
C VAL A 1 10.35 -12.90 -1.39
N ALA A 2 10.49 -13.43 -0.17
CA ALA A 2 9.54 -13.32 0.93
C ALA A 2 10.12 -12.41 2.01
N VAL A 3 9.35 -11.41 2.45
CA VAL A 3 9.70 -10.53 3.57
C VAL A 3 8.81 -10.90 4.75
N GLU A 4 9.39 -11.25 5.88
CA GLU A 4 8.66 -11.67 7.09
C GLU A 4 9.33 -11.11 8.34
N ILE A 5 8.54 -10.48 9.21
CA ILE A 5 9.05 -9.85 10.43
C ILE A 5 9.23 -10.86 11.58
N ASP A 6 8.37 -11.90 11.65
CA ASP A 6 8.51 -12.94 12.68
C ASP A 6 9.63 -13.91 12.27
N ALA A 7 10.74 -13.88 13.01
CA ALA A 7 11.91 -14.73 12.74
C ALA A 7 11.57 -16.23 12.71
N ARG A 8 10.62 -16.68 13.56
CA ARG A 8 10.22 -18.11 13.60
C ARG A 8 9.46 -18.51 12.34
N LEU A 9 8.67 -17.59 11.76
CA LEU A 9 7.98 -17.84 10.50
C LEU A 9 8.96 -17.77 9.33
N ALA A 10 9.85 -16.77 9.33
CA ALA A 10 10.90 -16.64 8.33
C ALA A 10 11.77 -17.90 8.24
N ASP A 11 12.21 -18.44 9.39
CA ASP A 11 13.01 -19.66 9.46
C ASP A 11 12.26 -20.92 8.96
N ARG A 12 10.92 -20.92 9.04
CA ARG A 12 10.09 -22.04 8.59
C ARG A 12 9.77 -22.01 7.11
N LEU A 13 9.82 -20.86 6.46
CA LEU A 13 9.43 -20.70 5.06
C LEU A 13 10.16 -21.66 4.11
N PRO A 14 11.50 -21.84 4.18
CA PRO A 14 12.20 -22.77 3.29
C PRO A 14 11.69 -24.20 3.41
N ARG A 15 11.45 -24.66 4.63
CA ARG A 15 10.91 -25.99 4.86
C ARG A 15 9.50 -26.12 4.31
N THR A 16 8.64 -25.13 4.56
CA THR A 16 7.26 -25.12 4.06
C THR A 16 7.23 -25.18 2.54
N ILE A 17 8.05 -24.36 1.86
CA ILE A 17 8.13 -24.38 0.40
C ILE A 17 8.66 -25.73 -0.10
N SER A 18 9.69 -26.31 0.55
CA SER A 18 10.22 -27.62 0.19
C SER A 18 9.18 -28.74 0.32
N GLU A 19 8.26 -28.63 1.27
CA GLU A 19 7.19 -29.63 1.48
C GLU A 19 6.05 -29.48 0.46
N PHE A 20 5.67 -28.25 0.06
CA PHE A 20 4.50 -28.00 -0.80
C PHE A 20 4.85 -27.77 -2.28
N ASP A 21 6.00 -27.18 -2.57
CA ASP A 21 6.51 -26.92 -3.92
C ASP A 21 8.04 -27.04 -3.94
N PRO A 22 8.60 -28.27 -3.95
CA PRO A 22 10.05 -28.48 -3.95
C PRO A 22 10.78 -27.78 -5.10
N ALA A 23 10.12 -27.61 -6.25
CA ALA A 23 10.70 -26.96 -7.41
C ALA A 23 10.86 -25.43 -7.24
N ALA A 24 10.22 -24.83 -6.24
CA ALA A 24 10.31 -23.40 -5.95
C ALA A 24 11.42 -23.07 -4.96
N ILE A 25 12.04 -24.03 -4.29
CA ILE A 25 12.99 -23.78 -3.19
C ILE A 25 14.20 -22.97 -3.66
N ASP A 26 14.75 -23.27 -4.82
CA ASP A 26 15.93 -22.58 -5.38
C ASP A 26 15.61 -21.14 -5.82
N ARG A 27 14.32 -20.79 -5.91
CA ARG A 27 13.85 -19.45 -6.26
C ARG A 27 13.42 -18.66 -5.03
N LEU A 28 13.45 -19.26 -3.84
CA LEU A 28 13.07 -18.60 -2.60
C LEU A 28 14.26 -17.86 -2.00
N ALA A 29 14.10 -16.56 -1.79
CA ALA A 29 14.95 -15.78 -0.89
C ALA A 29 14.07 -15.25 0.25
N VAL A 30 14.46 -15.47 1.49
CA VAL A 30 13.76 -14.98 2.68
C VAL A 30 14.53 -13.82 3.29
N VAL A 31 13.84 -12.73 3.55
CA VAL A 31 14.35 -11.55 4.23
C VAL A 31 13.59 -11.39 5.54
N ASN A 32 14.25 -11.66 6.67
CA ASN A 32 13.66 -11.44 7.98
C ASN A 32 13.81 -9.98 8.36
N ALA A 33 12.79 -9.19 8.08
CA ALA A 33 12.76 -7.74 8.33
C ALA A 33 11.33 -7.21 8.44
N ASP A 34 11.19 -6.04 9.06
CA ASP A 34 9.98 -5.23 8.97
C ASP A 34 9.84 -4.67 7.55
N ALA A 35 8.74 -4.97 6.88
CA ALA A 35 8.47 -4.49 5.53
C ALA A 35 8.48 -2.95 5.40
N LEU A 36 8.27 -2.21 6.50
CA LEU A 36 8.37 -0.75 6.55
C LEU A 36 9.83 -0.24 6.61
N GLN A 37 10.80 -1.12 6.82
CA GLN A 37 12.23 -0.80 6.90
C GLN A 37 13.04 -1.42 5.76
N VAL A 38 12.36 -2.07 4.80
CA VAL A 38 13.03 -2.69 3.67
C VAL A 38 13.30 -1.65 2.58
N HIS A 39 14.57 -1.35 2.37
CA HIS A 39 15.05 -0.44 1.33
C HIS A 39 15.81 -1.17 0.21
N GLN A 40 16.18 -2.43 0.44
CA GLN A 40 16.89 -3.25 -0.53
C GLN A 40 16.40 -4.70 -0.45
N LEU A 41 16.38 -5.36 -1.60
CA LEU A 41 16.04 -6.78 -1.72
C LEU A 41 17.12 -7.49 -2.56
N PRO A 42 17.30 -8.81 -2.40
CA PRO A 42 18.29 -9.58 -3.16
C PRO A 42 18.13 -9.47 -4.67
N THR A 43 16.90 -9.27 -5.13
CA THR A 43 16.55 -9.03 -6.54
C THR A 43 15.48 -7.95 -6.63
N PRO A 44 15.51 -7.08 -7.67
CA PRO A 44 14.47 -6.08 -7.86
C PRO A 44 13.09 -6.74 -8.00
N PRO A 45 12.11 -6.42 -7.11
CA PRO A 45 10.79 -7.01 -7.18
C PRO A 45 10.00 -6.40 -8.33
N THR A 46 9.29 -7.23 -9.10
CA THR A 46 8.41 -6.77 -10.19
C THR A 46 6.94 -6.77 -9.80
N MET A 47 6.58 -7.54 -8.79
CA MET A 47 5.23 -7.63 -8.24
C MET A 47 5.28 -7.64 -6.72
N LEU A 48 4.28 -7.01 -6.10
CA LEU A 48 3.97 -7.13 -4.68
C LEU A 48 2.69 -7.95 -4.51
N VAL A 49 2.81 -9.13 -3.92
CA VAL A 49 1.65 -9.97 -3.58
C VAL A 49 1.71 -10.26 -2.09
N ALA A 50 0.69 -9.85 -1.32
CA ALA A 50 0.72 -10.01 0.12
C ALA A 50 -0.68 -10.08 0.76
N ASN A 51 -0.77 -10.90 1.81
CA ASN A 51 -1.81 -10.78 2.83
C ASN A 51 -1.23 -9.92 3.97
N LEU A 52 -1.65 -8.67 4.06
CA LEU A 52 -1.04 -7.69 4.95
C LEU A 52 -1.73 -7.62 6.31
N PRO A 53 -0.95 -7.44 7.40
CA PRO A 53 -1.51 -7.12 8.71
C PRO A 53 -2.34 -5.84 8.63
N TYR A 54 -3.51 -5.84 9.25
CA TYR A 54 -4.53 -4.80 9.08
C TYR A 54 -4.08 -3.40 9.48
N ASN A 55 -3.28 -3.31 10.55
CA ASN A 55 -2.84 -2.03 11.11
C ASN A 55 -1.73 -1.33 10.32
N VAL A 56 -1.00 -2.05 9.47
CA VAL A 56 0.15 -1.52 8.72
C VAL A 56 0.00 -1.63 7.19
N SER A 57 -1.12 -2.15 6.71
CA SER A 57 -1.31 -2.48 5.28
C SER A 57 -1.08 -1.28 4.35
N VAL A 58 -1.70 -0.12 4.63
CA VAL A 58 -1.53 1.08 3.79
C VAL A 58 -0.09 1.61 3.83
N PRO A 59 0.54 1.83 5.01
CA PRO A 59 1.94 2.20 5.07
C PRO A 59 2.88 1.27 4.32
N VAL A 60 2.71 -0.05 4.46
CA VAL A 60 3.55 -1.05 3.78
C VAL A 60 3.44 -0.94 2.25
N VAL A 61 2.21 -0.88 1.72
CA VAL A 61 2.01 -0.75 0.27
C VAL A 61 2.64 0.53 -0.26
N LEU A 62 2.41 1.67 0.40
CA LEU A 62 2.94 2.96 -0.03
C LEU A 62 4.47 3.01 0.08
N HIS A 63 5.04 2.43 1.14
CA HIS A 63 6.49 2.35 1.34
C HIS A 63 7.15 1.52 0.24
N LEU A 64 6.69 0.28 0.02
CA LEU A 64 7.29 -0.60 -0.98
C LEU A 64 7.15 -0.06 -2.41
N LEU A 65 6.03 0.59 -2.74
CA LEU A 65 5.86 1.28 -4.01
C LEU A 65 6.80 2.49 -4.16
N ALA A 66 7.16 3.14 -3.06
CA ALA A 66 8.06 4.28 -3.05
C ALA A 66 9.54 3.88 -3.15
N GLU A 67 9.91 2.74 -2.53
CA GLU A 67 11.29 2.24 -2.50
C GLU A 67 11.67 1.47 -3.77
N PHE A 68 10.69 0.78 -4.39
CA PHE A 68 10.96 -0.12 -5.51
C PHE A 68 10.18 0.30 -6.77
N ASP A 69 10.82 1.11 -7.60
CA ASP A 69 10.24 1.52 -8.89
C ASP A 69 10.04 0.35 -9.86
N SER A 70 10.74 -0.76 -9.62
CA SER A 70 10.59 -2.00 -10.38
C SER A 70 9.27 -2.74 -10.14
N ILE A 71 8.52 -2.40 -9.08
CA ILE A 71 7.19 -2.97 -8.85
C ILE A 71 6.20 -2.37 -9.85
N HIS A 72 5.74 -3.18 -10.81
CA HIS A 72 4.76 -2.77 -11.82
C HIS A 72 3.33 -3.14 -11.45
N ARG A 73 3.16 -4.17 -10.62
CA ARG A 73 1.84 -4.67 -10.19
C ARG A 73 1.82 -4.96 -8.70
N VAL A 74 0.69 -4.67 -8.10
CA VAL A 74 0.39 -5.00 -6.71
C VAL A 74 -0.91 -5.78 -6.67
N LEU A 75 -0.96 -6.82 -5.84
CA LEU A 75 -2.19 -7.49 -5.41
C LEU A 75 -2.07 -7.75 -3.91
N VAL A 76 -2.83 -7.01 -3.13
CA VAL A 76 -2.80 -7.13 -1.68
C VAL A 76 -4.18 -7.42 -1.12
N MET A 77 -4.21 -8.26 -0.08
CA MET A 77 -5.39 -8.49 0.72
C MET A 77 -5.30 -7.65 1.99
N VAL A 78 -6.34 -6.88 2.24
CA VAL A 78 -6.45 -5.97 3.38
C VAL A 78 -7.86 -6.05 3.96
N GLN A 79 -8.12 -5.43 5.11
CA GLN A 79 -9.51 -5.29 5.60
C GLN A 79 -10.40 -4.65 4.55
N ARG A 80 -11.67 -5.08 4.48
CA ARG A 80 -12.66 -4.54 3.55
C ARG A 80 -12.74 -3.02 3.58
N GLU A 81 -12.79 -2.44 4.77
CA GLU A 81 -12.83 -0.98 4.93
C GLU A 81 -11.58 -0.28 4.36
N VAL A 82 -10.41 -0.90 4.50
CA VAL A 82 -9.14 -0.38 3.93
C VAL A 82 -9.16 -0.48 2.41
N ALA A 83 -9.65 -1.60 1.87
CA ALA A 83 -9.81 -1.76 0.43
C ALA A 83 -10.76 -0.71 -0.16
N ASP A 84 -11.91 -0.48 0.50
CA ASP A 84 -12.89 0.53 0.10
C ASP A 84 -12.27 1.95 0.13
N ARG A 85 -11.39 2.25 1.10
CA ARG A 85 -10.69 3.55 1.16
C ARG A 85 -9.64 3.69 0.09
N LEU A 86 -8.84 2.66 -0.17
CA LEU A 86 -7.79 2.71 -1.22
C LEU A 86 -8.40 2.91 -2.60
N CYS A 87 -9.52 2.21 -2.88
CA CYS A 87 -10.20 2.23 -4.17
C CYS A 87 -11.22 3.37 -4.29
N ALA A 88 -11.45 4.16 -3.23
CA ALA A 88 -12.47 5.20 -3.21
C ALA A 88 -12.28 6.24 -4.31
N GLU A 89 -13.37 6.62 -4.97
CA GLU A 89 -13.39 7.67 -5.98
C GLU A 89 -13.63 9.07 -5.37
N PRO A 90 -13.14 10.14 -6.02
CA PRO A 90 -13.43 11.50 -5.62
C PRO A 90 -14.93 11.74 -5.41
N GLY A 91 -15.29 12.45 -4.35
CA GLY A 91 -16.69 12.72 -3.98
C GLY A 91 -17.35 11.63 -3.12
N SER A 92 -16.77 10.44 -3.00
CA SER A 92 -17.29 9.42 -2.10
C SER A 92 -16.95 9.71 -0.63
N ARG A 93 -17.75 9.14 0.29
CA ARG A 93 -17.56 9.34 1.73
C ARG A 93 -16.24 8.76 2.25
N THR A 94 -15.76 7.69 1.64
CA THR A 94 -14.53 6.98 2.01
C THR A 94 -13.28 7.56 1.40
N TYR A 95 -13.41 8.45 0.38
CA TYR A 95 -12.27 9.10 -0.27
C TYR A 95 -11.42 9.90 0.71
N GLY A 96 -10.11 9.68 0.70
CA GLY A 96 -9.20 10.30 1.66
C GLY A 96 -7.73 10.16 1.28
N VAL A 97 -6.85 10.49 2.23
CA VAL A 97 -5.40 10.43 2.04
C VAL A 97 -4.91 9.10 1.44
N PRO A 98 -5.37 7.92 1.91
CA PRO A 98 -4.95 6.66 1.31
C PRO A 98 -5.33 6.54 -0.16
N SER A 99 -6.55 6.97 -0.54
CA SER A 99 -7.03 6.92 -1.93
C SER A 99 -6.12 7.73 -2.86
N VAL A 100 -5.79 8.97 -2.46
CA VAL A 100 -5.00 9.89 -3.29
C VAL A 100 -3.56 9.46 -3.36
N LYS A 101 -2.95 9.07 -2.22
CA LYS A 101 -1.55 8.62 -2.19
C LYS A 101 -1.32 7.33 -2.99
N ALA A 102 -2.27 6.40 -2.95
CA ALA A 102 -2.15 5.17 -3.74
C ALA A 102 -2.19 5.47 -5.25
N ARG A 103 -3.05 6.40 -5.69
CA ARG A 103 -3.15 6.82 -7.09
C ARG A 103 -1.94 7.58 -7.62
N TRP A 104 -1.08 8.09 -6.77
CA TRP A 104 0.22 8.61 -7.19
C TRP A 104 1.08 7.55 -7.89
N PHE A 105 0.96 6.30 -7.45
CA PHE A 105 1.76 5.19 -7.97
C PHE A 105 1.12 4.49 -9.17
N GLY A 106 -0.17 4.67 -9.41
CA GLY A 106 -0.84 4.03 -10.53
C GLY A 106 -2.35 3.89 -10.39
N ASP A 107 -2.92 3.08 -11.28
CA ASP A 107 -4.34 2.77 -11.29
C ASP A 107 -4.67 1.78 -10.17
N VAL A 108 -5.54 2.21 -9.27
CA VAL A 108 -5.99 1.42 -8.11
C VAL A 108 -7.38 0.88 -8.38
N ALA A 109 -7.54 -0.43 -8.25
CA ALA A 109 -8.81 -1.10 -8.47
C ALA A 109 -9.14 -2.12 -7.37
N TYR A 110 -10.42 -2.25 -7.08
CA TYR A 110 -10.95 -3.31 -6.22
C TYR A 110 -10.96 -4.62 -7.01
N ALA A 111 -10.25 -5.64 -6.51
CA ALA A 111 -10.02 -6.88 -7.24
C ALA A 111 -10.89 -8.06 -6.75
N GLY A 112 -11.64 -7.89 -5.68
CA GLY A 112 -12.58 -8.89 -5.19
C GLY A 112 -12.72 -8.95 -3.68
N ASP A 113 -13.72 -9.71 -3.23
CA ASP A 113 -14.00 -9.97 -1.83
C ASP A 113 -13.38 -11.27 -1.36
N VAL A 114 -12.94 -11.31 -0.09
CA VAL A 114 -12.54 -12.53 0.58
C VAL A 114 -13.32 -12.61 1.90
N SER A 115 -14.22 -13.62 1.97
CA SER A 115 -15.02 -13.85 3.17
C SER A 115 -14.13 -14.23 4.35
N ARG A 116 -14.44 -13.69 5.52
CA ARG A 116 -13.77 -14.05 6.78
C ARG A 116 -13.87 -15.55 7.10
N THR A 117 -14.84 -16.26 6.55
CA THR A 117 -15.04 -17.70 6.81
C THR A 117 -13.99 -18.61 6.20
N VAL A 118 -13.13 -18.09 5.30
CA VAL A 118 -12.03 -18.88 4.70
C VAL A 118 -10.78 -18.91 5.59
N PHE A 119 -10.76 -18.15 6.69
CA PHE A 119 -9.62 -18.07 7.60
C PHE A 119 -9.82 -18.86 8.89
N TRP A 120 -8.73 -19.34 9.44
CA TRP A 120 -8.66 -19.92 10.77
C TRP A 120 -7.53 -19.31 11.61
N PRO A 121 -7.83 -18.77 12.78
CA PRO A 121 -9.15 -18.47 13.33
C PRO A 121 -9.92 -17.44 12.48
N VAL A 122 -11.26 -17.49 12.55
CA VAL A 122 -12.11 -16.59 11.78
C VAL A 122 -11.94 -15.16 12.30
N PRO A 123 -11.53 -14.18 11.47
CA PRO A 123 -11.43 -12.78 11.89
C PRO A 123 -12.81 -12.13 12.04
N ASN A 124 -12.86 -10.96 12.69
CA ASN A 124 -14.11 -10.22 12.92
C ASN A 124 -14.64 -9.50 11.69
N VAL A 125 -13.82 -9.32 10.65
CA VAL A 125 -14.15 -8.53 9.46
C VAL A 125 -13.77 -9.29 8.20
N ASP A 126 -14.49 -9.01 7.11
CA ASP A 126 -14.14 -9.51 5.79
C ASP A 126 -12.92 -8.77 5.23
N SER A 127 -12.28 -9.38 4.26
CA SER A 127 -11.14 -8.82 3.54
C SER A 127 -11.55 -8.41 2.12
N GLY A 128 -10.78 -7.49 1.55
CA GLY A 128 -10.87 -7.10 0.15
C GLY A 128 -9.51 -7.20 -0.53
N LEU A 129 -9.52 -7.55 -1.79
CA LEU A 129 -8.35 -7.56 -2.64
C LEU A 129 -8.25 -6.20 -3.34
N VAL A 130 -7.07 -5.61 -3.28
CA VAL A 130 -6.73 -4.35 -3.98
C VAL A 130 -5.62 -4.63 -4.96
N SER A 131 -5.81 -4.20 -6.19
CA SER A 131 -4.76 -4.20 -7.22
C SER A 131 -4.28 -2.79 -7.51
N VAL A 132 -2.98 -2.66 -7.79
CA VAL A 132 -2.40 -1.44 -8.35
C VAL A 132 -1.61 -1.81 -9.58
N THR A 133 -1.87 -1.11 -10.69
CA THR A 133 -1.04 -1.18 -11.89
C THR A 133 -0.27 0.14 -11.99
N ARG A 134 1.06 0.07 -11.89
CA ARG A 134 1.91 1.27 -11.88
C ARG A 134 1.78 2.03 -13.17
N THR A 135 1.66 3.34 -13.05
CA THR A 135 1.72 4.31 -14.16
C THR A 135 2.84 5.32 -13.89
N ALA A 136 3.21 6.07 -14.92
CA ALA A 136 4.16 7.16 -14.74
C ALA A 136 3.57 8.24 -13.83
N PRO A 137 4.34 8.76 -12.85
CA PRO A 137 3.87 9.85 -12.00
C PRO A 137 3.70 11.14 -12.82
N PRO A 138 2.89 12.10 -12.33
CA PRO A 138 2.74 13.40 -12.96
C PRO A 138 4.09 14.09 -13.14
N ALA A 139 4.31 14.71 -14.31
CA ALA A 139 5.53 15.44 -14.60
C ALA A 139 5.57 16.79 -13.87
N GLY A 140 6.79 17.26 -13.52
CA GLY A 140 7.01 18.61 -12.98
C GLY A 140 6.74 18.78 -11.49
N VAL A 141 6.42 17.70 -10.77
CA VAL A 141 6.20 17.71 -9.30
C VAL A 141 6.85 16.49 -8.66
N THR A 142 7.28 16.63 -7.43
CA THR A 142 7.83 15.51 -6.65
C THR A 142 6.74 14.84 -5.81
N ARG A 143 6.95 13.55 -5.48
CA ARG A 143 6.07 12.81 -4.58
C ARG A 143 5.90 13.53 -3.24
N ASP A 144 6.98 14.02 -2.67
CA ASP A 144 6.99 14.61 -1.32
C ASP A 144 6.21 15.93 -1.28
N GLU A 145 6.32 16.75 -2.32
CA GLU A 145 5.49 17.95 -2.46
C GLU A 145 4.00 17.61 -2.53
N VAL A 146 3.65 16.65 -3.39
CA VAL A 146 2.25 16.22 -3.55
C VAL A 146 1.74 15.56 -2.27
N PHE A 147 2.52 14.72 -1.60
CA PHE A 147 2.11 14.05 -0.35
C PHE A 147 1.96 15.04 0.81
N SER A 148 2.79 16.09 0.86
CA SER A 148 2.66 17.20 1.79
C SER A 148 1.35 17.96 1.54
N LEU A 149 1.08 18.30 0.28
CA LEU A 149 -0.16 18.96 -0.14
C LEU A 149 -1.40 18.14 0.23
N ILE A 150 -1.39 16.83 -0.06
CA ILE A 150 -2.47 15.90 0.31
C ILE A 150 -2.70 15.93 1.82
N GLY A 151 -1.61 15.84 2.61
CA GLY A 151 -1.68 15.91 4.07
C GLY A 151 -2.36 17.19 4.56
N ALA A 152 -1.96 18.35 4.05
CA ALA A 152 -2.53 19.65 4.39
C ALA A 152 -4.02 19.75 3.98
N ALA A 153 -4.34 19.35 2.74
CA ALA A 153 -5.71 19.40 2.22
C ALA A 153 -6.71 18.56 3.04
N PHE A 154 -6.28 17.39 3.52
CA PHE A 154 -7.13 16.47 4.28
C PHE A 154 -7.08 16.68 5.80
N ALA A 155 -6.14 17.47 6.33
CA ALA A 155 -6.03 17.74 7.77
C ALA A 155 -7.32 18.39 8.32
N GLN A 156 -8.00 19.17 7.50
CA GLN A 156 -9.25 19.84 7.85
C GLN A 156 -10.39 19.46 6.87
N ARG A 157 -10.64 18.17 6.68
CA ARG A 157 -11.56 17.61 5.68
C ARG A 157 -12.94 18.26 5.61
N ARG A 158 -13.45 18.84 6.73
CA ARG A 158 -14.75 19.51 6.77
C ARG A 158 -14.68 21.02 6.42
N LYS A 159 -13.49 21.57 6.22
CA LYS A 159 -13.28 22.96 5.81
C LYS A 159 -13.15 23.07 4.29
N GLN A 160 -13.38 24.29 3.78
CA GLN A 160 -13.07 24.59 2.39
C GLN A 160 -11.57 24.41 2.12
N LEU A 161 -11.21 23.95 0.93
CA LEU A 161 -9.82 23.67 0.54
C LEU A 161 -8.92 24.91 0.73
N LYS A 162 -9.42 26.11 0.39
CA LYS A 162 -8.72 27.39 0.64
C LYS A 162 -8.30 27.54 2.10
N SER A 163 -9.19 27.22 3.04
CA SER A 163 -8.89 27.33 4.48
C SER A 163 -7.94 26.22 4.95
N ALA A 164 -8.05 25.03 4.40
CA ALA A 164 -7.17 23.90 4.74
C ALA A 164 -5.73 24.16 4.29
N LEU A 165 -5.55 24.82 3.15
CA LEU A 165 -4.24 25.10 2.54
C LEU A 165 -3.62 26.44 2.95
N SER A 166 -4.32 27.28 3.69
CA SER A 166 -3.83 28.63 4.06
C SER A 166 -2.47 28.62 4.79
N GLY A 167 -2.20 27.60 5.60
CA GLY A 167 -0.91 27.41 6.29
C GLY A 167 0.14 26.65 5.50
N TRP A 168 -0.24 26.01 4.39
CA TRP A 168 0.65 25.22 3.53
C TRP A 168 1.27 26.06 2.40
N LEU A 169 0.64 27.17 2.04
CA LEU A 169 1.09 28.10 1.00
C LEU A 169 1.87 29.27 1.64
N PRO A 170 3.14 29.11 2.06
CA PRO A 170 3.94 30.22 2.54
C PRO A 170 4.31 31.10 1.34
N GLY A 171 3.74 32.30 1.26
CA GLY A 171 4.10 33.34 0.28
C GLY A 171 3.15 33.53 -0.90
N HIS A 172 2.10 32.74 -1.05
CA HIS A 172 1.00 33.07 -1.97
C HIS A 172 -0.10 33.80 -1.20
N GLY A 173 0.19 35.09 -0.94
CA GLY A 173 -0.82 36.06 -0.51
C GLY A 173 -1.98 36.01 -1.50
N SER A 174 -3.19 35.90 -0.92
CA SER A 174 -4.48 36.35 -1.51
C SER A 174 -4.65 36.06 -3.00
N VAL A 175 -5.06 34.86 -3.34
CA VAL A 175 -5.88 34.71 -4.55
C VAL A 175 -7.25 35.33 -4.21
N GLN A 176 -7.49 36.51 -4.74
CA GLN A 176 -8.78 37.19 -4.74
C GLN A 176 -9.84 36.35 -5.50
#